data_d70ff8f8a081db24e538864b6e70da5e
#
_entry.id   d70ff8f8a081db24e538864b6e70da5e
#
_cell.length_a   1.000
_cell.length_b   1.000
_cell.length_c   1.000
_cell.angle_alpha   90.00
_cell.angle_beta   90.00
_cell.angle_gamma   90.00
#
_symmetry.space_group_name_H-M   'P 1'
#
loop_
_entity.id
_entity.type
_entity.pdbx_description
1 polymer ?
#
loop_
_entity_poly.entity_id
_entity_poly.type
_entity_poly.pdbx_seq_one_letter_code
_entity_poly.pdbx_strand_id
1 'polypeptide(L)'
;MALDACERRAKEASSSFVASFGSLPAMKRAAVNAVYAYCRWVDDIVDGDADERLSITPEVLEFSKQRMNELVEVHGRRPSDPQDMARWRLEALSAMRLRLRAFASGEGPDDDEHPVMRAMAWVMSTYSVRLLDLETIIDGMEDDLFPTEVRSWEDVRAYCFKVASAVGLVLIEIYGYEDARARLHAIDMGIQLQLINILRDVQEDLDRGRVYLPLDVLESHGLTKEDLADHRIEQDLRWRAFIRDYCEAVEGHQTSAKDLLPLLDRRARAQPGMMVEAYESLLSSIVRTEGAVFTHRPKVGLLTKARLAVRVMWSNLRRDDLSLA
;
A
#
# COMPACT_ATOMS: atom_id res chain seq x y z
N MET A 1 -9.41 21.75 8.65
CA MET A 1 -8.20 21.51 9.50
C MET A 1 -7.69 20.06 9.39
N ALA A 2 -8.43 19.01 9.80
CA ALA A 2 -7.93 17.62 9.70
C ALA A 2 -7.74 17.13 8.24
N LEU A 3 -8.74 17.32 7.40
CA LEU A 3 -8.67 16.94 5.97
C LEU A 3 -7.59 17.73 5.20
N ASP A 4 -7.37 19.01 5.55
CA ASP A 4 -6.31 19.82 4.93
C ASP A 4 -4.90 19.32 5.33
N ALA A 5 -4.75 18.82 6.57
CA ALA A 5 -3.49 18.20 7.02
C ALA A 5 -3.21 16.93 6.21
N CYS A 6 -4.22 16.07 6.00
CA CYS A 6 -4.09 14.86 5.18
C CYS A 6 -3.76 15.21 3.72
N GLU A 7 -4.39 16.23 3.14
CA GLU A 7 -4.09 16.67 1.77
C GLU A 7 -2.65 17.20 1.65
N ARG A 8 -2.15 17.96 2.64
CA ARG A 8 -0.74 18.40 2.64
C ARG A 8 0.22 17.21 2.71
N ARG A 9 0.02 16.28 3.67
CA ARG A 9 0.86 15.08 3.80
C ARG A 9 0.86 14.26 2.51
N ALA A 10 -0.29 14.11 1.84
CA ALA A 10 -0.36 13.45 0.55
C ALA A 10 0.45 14.19 -0.53
N LYS A 11 0.37 15.52 -0.61
CA LYS A 11 1.11 16.32 -1.60
C LYS A 11 2.63 16.28 -1.39
N GLU A 12 3.10 16.24 -0.16
CA GLU A 12 4.53 16.16 0.19
C GLU A 12 5.17 14.88 -0.33
N ALA A 13 4.42 13.79 -0.38
CA ALA A 13 4.89 12.52 -0.92
C ALA A 13 5.16 12.52 -2.43
N SER A 14 4.79 13.58 -3.17
CA SER A 14 5.12 13.86 -4.60
C SER A 14 4.95 12.68 -5.57
N SER A 15 4.09 11.70 -5.27
CA SER A 15 3.94 10.51 -6.10
C SER A 15 2.95 10.74 -7.26
N SER A 16 3.15 10.03 -8.38
CA SER A 16 2.20 9.99 -9.50
C SER A 16 0.81 9.51 -9.06
N PHE A 17 0.77 8.71 -8.00
CA PHE A 17 -0.43 8.20 -7.36
C PHE A 17 -1.26 9.34 -6.76
N VAL A 18 -0.64 10.20 -5.95
CA VAL A 18 -1.33 11.35 -5.32
C VAL A 18 -1.83 12.34 -6.37
N ALA A 19 -1.08 12.55 -7.45
CA ALA A 19 -1.51 13.41 -8.55
C ALA A 19 -2.84 12.93 -9.17
N SER A 20 -3.09 11.63 -9.21
CA SER A 20 -4.32 11.05 -9.75
C SER A 20 -5.57 11.35 -8.90
N PHE A 21 -5.41 11.68 -7.60
CA PHE A 21 -6.53 12.03 -6.71
C PHE A 21 -7.29 13.27 -7.19
N GLY A 22 -6.61 14.16 -7.91
CA GLY A 22 -7.24 15.30 -8.57
C GLY A 22 -8.42 14.92 -9.49
N SER A 23 -8.50 13.70 -9.98
CA SER A 23 -9.62 13.22 -10.81
C SER A 23 -10.88 12.86 -10.03
N LEU A 24 -10.82 12.73 -8.69
CA LEU A 24 -11.96 12.35 -7.84
C LEU A 24 -12.87 13.53 -7.47
N PRO A 25 -14.18 13.33 -7.27
CA PRO A 25 -15.06 14.30 -6.64
C PRO A 25 -14.53 14.77 -5.29
N ALA A 26 -14.80 16.01 -4.89
CA ALA A 26 -14.19 16.66 -3.74
C ALA A 26 -14.26 15.82 -2.44
N MET A 27 -15.43 15.29 -2.11
CA MET A 27 -15.62 14.45 -0.91
C MET A 27 -14.83 13.14 -0.99
N LYS A 28 -14.89 12.44 -2.14
CA LYS A 28 -14.13 11.20 -2.36
C LYS A 28 -12.62 11.47 -2.34
N ARG A 29 -12.18 12.59 -2.92
CA ARG A 29 -10.77 13.02 -2.88
C ARG A 29 -10.28 13.29 -1.46
N ALA A 30 -11.09 13.99 -0.65
CA ALA A 30 -10.76 14.23 0.76
C ALA A 30 -10.63 12.93 1.54
N ALA A 31 -11.54 11.97 1.32
CA ALA A 31 -11.49 10.65 1.95
C ALA A 31 -10.27 9.84 1.51
N VAL A 32 -9.95 9.82 0.22
CA VAL A 32 -8.76 9.14 -0.30
C VAL A 32 -7.46 9.76 0.23
N ASN A 33 -7.40 11.09 0.36
CA ASN A 33 -6.27 11.77 1.01
C ASN A 33 -6.13 11.36 2.48
N ALA A 34 -7.25 11.20 3.21
CA ALA A 34 -7.23 10.74 4.61
C ALA A 34 -6.70 9.30 4.72
N VAL A 35 -7.19 8.38 3.89
CA VAL A 35 -6.71 6.99 3.84
C VAL A 35 -5.23 6.94 3.46
N TYR A 36 -4.82 7.71 2.45
CA TYR A 36 -3.41 7.79 2.06
C TYR A 36 -2.52 8.30 3.20
N ALA A 37 -2.95 9.38 3.88
CA ALA A 37 -2.21 9.93 5.02
C ALA A 37 -2.13 8.92 6.18
N TYR A 38 -3.19 8.14 6.40
CA TYR A 38 -3.20 7.05 7.37
C TYR A 38 -2.19 5.96 7.00
N CYS A 39 -2.27 5.41 5.78
CA CYS A 39 -1.33 4.36 5.33
C CYS A 39 0.12 4.85 5.40
N ARG A 40 0.40 6.09 4.96
CA ARG A 40 1.74 6.65 5.02
C ARG A 40 2.23 6.85 6.46
N TRP A 41 1.35 7.21 7.38
CA TRP A 41 1.73 7.36 8.78
C TRP A 41 2.05 6.02 9.45
N VAL A 42 1.26 4.96 9.16
CA VAL A 42 1.52 3.61 9.64
C VAL A 42 2.88 3.09 9.11
N ASP A 43 3.17 3.35 7.84
CA ASP A 43 4.44 3.04 7.18
C ASP A 43 5.62 3.80 7.81
N ASP A 44 5.49 5.14 7.99
CA ASP A 44 6.51 5.99 8.63
C ASP A 44 6.84 5.53 10.08
N ILE A 45 5.85 5.01 10.83
CA ILE A 45 6.08 4.44 12.17
C ILE A 45 7.02 3.23 12.08
N VAL A 46 6.78 2.32 11.16
CA VAL A 46 7.57 1.09 11.00
C VAL A 46 8.96 1.38 10.44
N ASP A 47 9.07 2.33 9.52
CA ASP A 47 10.36 2.72 8.94
C ASP A 47 11.20 3.61 9.88
N GLY A 48 10.58 4.14 10.95
CA GLY A 48 11.28 4.99 11.93
C GLY A 48 11.35 6.46 11.54
N ASP A 49 10.58 6.86 10.55
CA ASP A 49 10.52 8.22 10.00
C ASP A 49 9.44 9.10 10.68
N ALA A 50 8.64 8.52 11.60
CA ALA A 50 7.57 9.24 12.28
C ALA A 50 8.10 10.02 13.48
N ASP A 51 7.93 11.35 13.44
CA ASP A 51 8.27 12.27 14.54
C ASP A 51 7.12 12.45 15.55
N GLU A 52 5.91 12.01 15.22
CA GLU A 52 4.70 12.28 15.98
C GLU A 52 4.44 11.18 17.01
N ARG A 53 4.30 11.58 18.26
CA ARG A 53 4.00 10.66 19.37
C ARG A 53 2.49 10.53 19.55
N LEU A 54 2.01 9.28 19.56
CA LEU A 54 0.65 8.93 19.99
C LEU A 54 0.57 8.87 21.51
N SER A 55 -0.60 9.14 22.06
CA SER A 55 -0.89 8.94 23.47
C SER A 55 -0.85 7.46 23.83
N ILE A 56 0.13 7.08 24.65
CA ILE A 56 0.29 5.72 25.11
C ILE A 56 -0.36 5.56 26.48
N THR A 57 -1.54 4.97 26.50
CA THR A 57 -2.31 4.70 27.72
C THR A 57 -1.90 3.34 28.34
N PRO A 58 -2.26 3.07 29.62
CA PRO A 58 -2.06 1.75 30.20
C PRO A 58 -2.70 0.61 29.41
N GLU A 59 -3.85 0.85 28.78
CA GLU A 59 -4.54 -0.10 27.91
C GLU A 59 -3.72 -0.40 26.66
N VAL A 60 -3.17 0.63 26.00
CA VAL A 60 -2.27 0.47 24.84
C VAL A 60 -1.05 -0.36 25.21
N LEU A 61 -0.45 -0.09 26.39
CA LEU A 61 0.72 -0.85 26.86
C LEU A 61 0.41 -2.34 27.08
N GLU A 62 -0.73 -2.64 27.66
CA GLU A 62 -1.12 -4.03 27.89
C GLU A 62 -1.45 -4.75 26.58
N PHE A 63 -2.20 -4.10 25.70
CA PHE A 63 -2.53 -4.63 24.39
C PHE A 63 -1.27 -4.87 23.54
N SER A 64 -0.33 -3.91 23.50
CA SER A 64 0.91 -4.05 22.73
C SER A 64 1.81 -5.18 23.25
N LYS A 65 1.87 -5.42 24.56
CA LYS A 65 2.60 -6.58 25.13
C LYS A 65 2.00 -7.91 24.69
N GLN A 66 0.67 -8.04 24.76
CA GLN A 66 -0.02 -9.23 24.27
C GLN A 66 0.27 -9.42 22.77
N ARG A 67 0.13 -8.36 21.99
CA ARG A 67 0.37 -8.41 20.55
C ARG A 67 1.81 -8.78 20.19
N MET A 68 2.80 -8.28 20.92
CA MET A 68 4.21 -8.67 20.74
C MET A 68 4.41 -10.18 20.94
N ASN A 69 3.78 -10.75 21.96
CA ASN A 69 3.90 -12.19 22.23
C ASN A 69 3.28 -13.02 21.09
N GLU A 70 2.10 -12.61 20.58
CA GLU A 70 1.43 -13.24 19.43
C GLU A 70 2.32 -13.20 18.18
N LEU A 71 2.91 -12.04 17.88
CA LEU A 71 3.77 -11.85 16.71
C LEU A 71 5.06 -12.67 16.83
N VAL A 72 5.68 -12.69 18.01
CA VAL A 72 6.88 -13.53 18.26
C VAL A 72 6.55 -15.02 18.07
N GLU A 73 5.37 -15.47 18.50
CA GLU A 73 4.92 -16.85 18.28
C GLU A 73 4.71 -17.15 16.80
N VAL A 74 4.01 -16.26 16.07
CA VAL A 74 3.74 -16.42 14.64
C VAL A 74 5.02 -16.43 13.81
N HIS A 75 5.94 -15.48 14.06
CA HIS A 75 7.19 -15.35 13.29
C HIS A 75 8.29 -16.32 13.77
N GLY A 76 8.15 -16.93 14.95
CA GLY A 76 9.17 -17.81 15.53
C GLY A 76 10.50 -17.11 15.86
N ARG A 77 10.52 -15.77 15.87
CA ARG A 77 11.72 -14.94 16.06
C ARG A 77 11.36 -13.57 16.66
N ARG A 78 12.37 -12.84 17.13
CA ARG A 78 12.19 -11.49 17.65
C ARG A 78 12.25 -10.44 16.53
N PRO A 79 11.71 -9.22 16.77
CA PRO A 79 11.84 -8.10 15.84
C PRO A 79 13.29 -7.83 15.43
N SER A 80 13.45 -7.22 14.24
CA SER A 80 14.77 -6.87 13.68
C SER A 80 15.47 -5.76 14.43
N ASP A 81 14.68 -4.82 14.97
CA ASP A 81 15.19 -3.65 15.67
C ASP A 81 15.63 -3.93 17.10
N PRO A 82 16.42 -3.02 17.70
CA PRO A 82 16.61 -3.00 19.15
C PRO A 82 15.28 -3.04 19.89
N GLN A 83 15.22 -3.79 20.96
CA GLN A 83 13.98 -4.13 21.68
C GLN A 83 13.13 -2.89 22.04
N ASP A 84 13.75 -1.76 22.39
CA ASP A 84 13.05 -0.52 22.73
C ASP A 84 12.38 0.13 21.53
N MET A 85 13.01 0.09 20.36
CA MET A 85 12.46 0.66 19.12
C MET A 85 11.28 -0.16 18.61
N ALA A 86 11.44 -1.48 18.52
CA ALA A 86 10.36 -2.38 18.11
C ALA A 86 9.15 -2.28 19.06
N ARG A 87 9.42 -2.16 20.36
CA ARG A 87 8.38 -1.94 21.35
C ARG A 87 7.63 -0.63 21.11
N TRP A 88 8.32 0.49 20.93
CA TRP A 88 7.70 1.78 20.68
C TRP A 88 6.84 1.77 19.41
N ARG A 89 7.34 1.17 18.32
CA ARG A 89 6.60 1.04 17.06
C ARG A 89 5.30 0.26 17.26
N LEU A 90 5.38 -0.87 17.96
CA LEU A 90 4.21 -1.69 18.23
C LEU A 90 3.21 -1.00 19.17
N GLU A 91 3.68 -0.22 20.16
CA GLU A 91 2.81 0.61 21.00
C GLU A 91 2.07 1.67 20.17
N ALA A 92 2.74 2.32 19.21
CA ALA A 92 2.12 3.28 18.32
C ALA A 92 1.07 2.63 17.39
N LEU A 93 1.39 1.50 16.77
CA LEU A 93 0.46 0.73 15.93
C LEU A 93 -0.75 0.24 16.76
N SER A 94 -0.52 -0.19 17.99
CA SER A 94 -1.56 -0.63 18.93
C SER A 94 -2.50 0.52 19.31
N ALA A 95 -1.96 1.71 19.57
CA ALA A 95 -2.76 2.90 19.84
C ALA A 95 -3.67 3.22 18.66
N MET A 96 -3.15 3.22 17.43
CA MET A 96 -3.94 3.45 16.21
C MET A 96 -5.06 2.40 16.08
N ARG A 97 -4.76 1.12 16.28
CA ARG A 97 -5.73 0.01 16.23
C ARG A 97 -6.86 0.20 17.23
N LEU A 98 -6.55 0.50 18.48
CA LEU A 98 -7.55 0.71 19.51
C LEU A 98 -8.43 1.93 19.21
N ARG A 99 -7.87 3.02 18.67
CA ARG A 99 -8.67 4.19 18.24
C ARG A 99 -9.60 3.85 17.07
N LEU A 100 -9.16 3.06 16.09
CA LEU A 100 -10.05 2.61 14.99
C LEU A 100 -11.20 1.74 15.52
N ARG A 101 -10.96 0.88 16.53
CA ARG A 101 -11.99 0.10 17.20
C ARG A 101 -13.00 0.99 17.93
N ALA A 102 -12.52 2.00 18.64
CA ALA A 102 -13.36 2.98 19.31
C ALA A 102 -14.26 3.73 18.29
N PHE A 103 -13.71 4.17 17.16
CA PHE A 103 -14.52 4.79 16.10
C PHE A 103 -15.56 3.83 15.50
N ALA A 104 -15.20 2.56 15.30
CA ALA A 104 -16.12 1.54 14.81
C ALA A 104 -17.24 1.23 15.81
N SER A 105 -17.02 1.40 17.11
CA SER A 105 -18.03 1.26 18.16
C SER A 105 -18.91 2.51 18.33
N GLY A 106 -18.65 3.58 17.59
CA GLY A 106 -19.43 4.82 17.58
C GLY A 106 -18.85 5.93 18.47
N GLU A 107 -17.65 5.77 19.02
CA GLU A 107 -16.97 6.85 19.71
C GLU A 107 -16.50 7.92 18.71
N GLY A 108 -16.61 9.19 19.12
CA GLY A 108 -16.10 10.31 18.34
C GLY A 108 -14.59 10.51 18.57
N PRO A 109 -13.94 11.33 17.72
CA PRO A 109 -12.56 11.75 17.98
C PRO A 109 -12.51 12.72 19.16
N ASP A 110 -11.45 12.59 19.97
CA ASP A 110 -11.16 13.50 21.08
C ASP A 110 -10.76 14.90 20.57
N ASP A 111 -10.84 15.94 21.44
CA ASP A 111 -10.52 17.32 21.05
C ASP A 111 -9.05 17.49 20.63
N ASP A 112 -8.13 16.73 21.20
CA ASP A 112 -6.71 16.67 20.92
C ASP A 112 -6.30 15.51 19.99
N GLU A 113 -7.29 14.81 19.40
CA GLU A 113 -7.04 13.69 18.49
C GLU A 113 -6.15 14.10 17.31
N HIS A 114 -5.20 13.24 16.99
CA HIS A 114 -4.32 13.45 15.85
C HIS A 114 -5.12 13.72 14.54
N PRO A 115 -4.73 14.71 13.72
CA PRO A 115 -5.50 15.11 12.53
C PRO A 115 -5.82 13.95 11.58
N VAL A 116 -4.89 13.01 11.39
CA VAL A 116 -5.11 11.82 10.53
C VAL A 116 -6.18 10.91 11.13
N MET A 117 -6.12 10.63 12.44
CA MET A 117 -7.13 9.79 13.10
C MET A 117 -8.51 10.45 13.11
N ARG A 118 -8.56 11.77 13.32
CA ARG A 118 -9.81 12.55 13.21
C ARG A 118 -10.39 12.48 11.79
N ALA A 119 -9.55 12.50 10.76
CA ALA A 119 -9.98 12.32 9.37
C ALA A 119 -10.46 10.89 9.11
N MET A 120 -9.79 9.87 9.69
CA MET A 120 -10.23 8.48 9.60
C MET A 120 -11.56 8.23 10.31
N ALA A 121 -11.81 8.83 11.47
CA ALA A 121 -13.13 8.80 12.12
C ALA A 121 -14.22 9.32 11.18
N TRP A 122 -13.96 10.44 10.49
CA TRP A 122 -14.90 10.96 9.49
C TRP A 122 -15.06 10.01 8.29
N VAL A 123 -13.99 9.41 7.77
CA VAL A 123 -14.07 8.43 6.69
C VAL A 123 -14.94 7.24 7.09
N MET A 124 -14.68 6.66 8.27
CA MET A 124 -15.44 5.51 8.80
C MET A 124 -16.93 5.82 9.05
N SER A 125 -17.25 7.05 9.46
CA SER A 125 -18.64 7.47 9.65
C SER A 125 -19.38 7.81 8.35
N THR A 126 -18.65 8.12 7.27
CA THR A 126 -19.23 8.58 5.99
C THR A 126 -19.33 7.46 4.96
N TYR A 127 -18.40 6.52 4.99
CA TYR A 127 -18.28 5.41 4.03
C TYR A 127 -18.33 4.06 4.74
N SER A 128 -18.78 3.02 4.04
CA SER A 128 -18.89 1.65 4.59
C SER A 128 -17.54 0.94 4.74
N VAL A 129 -16.50 1.68 5.14
CA VAL A 129 -15.15 1.13 5.36
C VAL A 129 -15.19 0.11 6.50
N ARG A 130 -14.68 -1.08 6.26
CA ARG A 130 -14.65 -2.13 7.27
C ARG A 130 -13.44 -1.95 8.19
N LEU A 131 -13.69 -2.04 9.50
CA LEU A 131 -12.61 -2.04 10.49
C LEU A 131 -11.55 -3.10 10.19
N LEU A 132 -11.99 -4.31 9.80
CA LEU A 132 -11.08 -5.41 9.47
C LEU A 132 -10.10 -5.04 8.36
N ASP A 133 -10.53 -4.34 7.31
CA ASP A 133 -9.64 -3.94 6.21
C ASP A 133 -8.58 -2.93 6.70
N LEU A 134 -8.93 -2.01 7.63
CA LEU A 134 -7.98 -1.09 8.26
C LEU A 134 -7.00 -1.78 9.22
N GLU A 135 -7.49 -2.72 10.02
CA GLU A 135 -6.64 -3.51 10.92
C GLU A 135 -5.68 -4.42 10.14
N THR A 136 -6.12 -4.96 8.99
CA THR A 136 -5.26 -5.77 8.11
C THR A 136 -4.08 -4.96 7.57
N ILE A 137 -4.25 -3.67 7.30
CA ILE A 137 -3.14 -2.78 6.94
C ILE A 137 -2.13 -2.69 8.09
N ILE A 138 -2.60 -2.54 9.33
CA ILE A 138 -1.73 -2.54 10.51
C ILE A 138 -1.02 -3.89 10.66
N ASP A 139 -1.73 -5.02 10.46
CA ASP A 139 -1.12 -6.36 10.51
C ASP A 139 0.06 -6.49 9.54
N GLY A 140 -0.06 -5.94 8.32
CA GLY A 140 1.04 -5.94 7.35
C GLY A 140 2.25 -5.14 7.83
N MET A 141 2.02 -4.02 8.49
CA MET A 141 3.09 -3.20 9.05
C MET A 141 3.71 -3.81 10.33
N GLU A 142 2.91 -4.52 11.12
CA GLU A 142 3.43 -5.30 12.24
C GLU A 142 4.35 -6.44 11.77
N ASP A 143 4.01 -7.11 10.65
CA ASP A 143 4.90 -8.12 10.06
C ASP A 143 6.27 -7.53 9.67
N ASP A 144 6.30 -6.29 9.17
CA ASP A 144 7.53 -5.61 8.75
C ASP A 144 8.46 -5.20 9.91
N LEU A 145 8.00 -5.34 11.17
CA LEU A 145 8.88 -5.23 12.35
C LEU A 145 9.82 -6.44 12.51
N PHE A 146 9.55 -7.53 11.82
CA PHE A 146 10.31 -8.77 11.89
C PHE A 146 11.15 -8.99 10.63
N PRO A 147 12.26 -9.73 10.72
CA PRO A 147 13.00 -10.11 9.52
C PRO A 147 12.08 -10.89 8.59
N THR A 148 11.78 -10.33 7.43
CA THR A 148 10.81 -10.92 6.51
C THR A 148 11.55 -11.67 5.41
N GLU A 149 11.30 -12.98 5.34
CA GLU A 149 11.71 -13.85 4.25
C GLU A 149 10.47 -14.55 3.72
N VAL A 150 10.10 -14.24 2.50
CA VAL A 150 8.95 -14.81 1.81
C VAL A 150 9.44 -16.04 1.04
N ARG A 151 8.90 -17.22 1.35
CA ARG A 151 9.39 -18.44 0.73
C ARG A 151 8.65 -18.80 -0.56
N SER A 152 7.34 -18.66 -0.58
CA SER A 152 6.47 -19.12 -1.65
C SER A 152 5.63 -18.00 -2.26
N TRP A 153 5.01 -18.26 -3.42
CA TRP A 153 4.00 -17.37 -3.98
C TRP A 153 2.81 -17.15 -3.04
N GLU A 154 2.44 -18.13 -2.24
CA GLU A 154 1.36 -18.01 -1.25
C GLU A 154 1.72 -16.97 -0.19
N ASP A 155 2.96 -17.02 0.33
CA ASP A 155 3.45 -16.04 1.31
C ASP A 155 3.50 -14.63 0.70
N VAL A 156 4.03 -14.48 -0.53
CA VAL A 156 4.03 -13.18 -1.25
C VAL A 156 2.62 -12.64 -1.37
N ARG A 157 1.65 -13.47 -1.77
CA ARG A 157 0.25 -13.05 -1.92
C ARG A 157 -0.37 -12.67 -0.59
N ALA A 158 -0.08 -13.40 0.50
CA ALA A 158 -0.54 -13.08 1.84
C ALA A 158 -0.01 -11.71 2.30
N TYR A 159 1.27 -11.43 2.07
CA TYR A 159 1.87 -10.13 2.32
C TYR A 159 1.22 -9.03 1.47
N CYS A 160 1.13 -9.21 0.15
CA CYS A 160 0.50 -8.25 -0.77
C CYS A 160 -0.95 -7.96 -0.38
N PHE A 161 -1.67 -8.96 0.12
CA PHE A 161 -3.04 -8.76 0.62
C PHE A 161 -3.08 -7.76 1.77
N LYS A 162 -2.19 -7.90 2.76
CA LYS A 162 -2.17 -7.03 3.93
C LYS A 162 -1.78 -5.58 3.56
N VAL A 163 -0.70 -5.40 2.79
CA VAL A 163 -0.13 -4.05 2.57
C VAL A 163 -0.72 -3.30 1.37
N ALA A 164 -1.44 -3.99 0.47
CA ALA A 164 -1.98 -3.35 -0.74
C ALA A 164 -3.45 -3.69 -1.01
N SER A 165 -3.85 -4.98 -0.96
CA SER A 165 -5.25 -5.33 -1.22
C SER A 165 -6.19 -4.78 -0.16
N ALA A 166 -5.81 -4.78 1.12
CA ALA A 166 -6.60 -4.19 2.19
C ALA A 166 -6.81 -2.68 1.97
N VAL A 167 -5.78 -1.97 1.49
CA VAL A 167 -5.91 -0.56 1.07
C VAL A 167 -6.90 -0.43 -0.08
N GLY A 168 -6.80 -1.30 -1.09
CA GLY A 168 -7.74 -1.34 -2.22
C GLY A 168 -9.18 -1.55 -1.76
N LEU A 169 -9.41 -2.45 -0.78
CA LEU A 169 -10.73 -2.71 -0.20
C LEU A 169 -11.30 -1.49 0.52
N VAL A 170 -10.48 -0.73 1.25
CA VAL A 170 -10.88 0.56 1.86
C VAL A 170 -11.24 1.59 0.77
N LEU A 171 -10.43 1.68 -0.28
CA LEU A 171 -10.64 2.66 -1.34
C LEU A 171 -11.91 2.41 -2.16
N ILE A 172 -12.27 1.16 -2.45
CA ILE A 172 -13.50 0.87 -3.23
C ILE A 172 -14.77 1.23 -2.46
N GLU A 173 -14.79 1.18 -1.12
CA GLU A 173 -15.91 1.67 -0.31
C GLU A 173 -16.09 3.19 -0.49
N ILE A 174 -14.99 3.93 -0.67
CA ILE A 174 -15.02 5.36 -0.96
C ILE A 174 -15.42 5.61 -2.43
N TYR A 175 -14.89 4.82 -3.36
CA TYR A 175 -15.25 4.97 -4.79
C TYR A 175 -16.72 4.63 -5.05
N GLY A 176 -17.28 3.69 -4.29
CA GLY A 176 -18.63 3.16 -4.47
C GLY A 176 -18.71 2.13 -5.60
N TYR A 177 -19.46 1.09 -5.37
CA TYR A 177 -19.74 -0.01 -6.29
C TYR A 177 -21.09 -0.65 -5.95
N GLU A 178 -21.72 -1.32 -6.92
CA GLU A 178 -23.00 -2.03 -6.71
C GLU A 178 -22.79 -3.55 -6.71
N ASP A 179 -21.82 -4.04 -7.44
CA ASP A 179 -21.52 -5.48 -7.59
C ASP A 179 -20.44 -5.92 -6.61
N ALA A 180 -20.79 -6.88 -5.75
CA ALA A 180 -19.87 -7.43 -4.74
C ALA A 180 -18.58 -8.03 -5.33
N ARG A 181 -18.57 -8.41 -6.63
CA ARG A 181 -17.35 -8.86 -7.34
C ARG A 181 -16.25 -7.80 -7.36
N ALA A 182 -16.61 -6.51 -7.21
CA ALA A 182 -15.65 -5.43 -7.10
C ALA A 182 -14.60 -5.69 -6.01
N ARG A 183 -14.98 -6.33 -4.89
CA ARG A 183 -14.04 -6.66 -3.81
C ARG A 183 -12.98 -7.68 -4.25
N LEU A 184 -13.36 -8.70 -5.02
CA LEU A 184 -12.41 -9.70 -5.53
C LEU A 184 -11.42 -9.05 -6.52
N HIS A 185 -11.93 -8.24 -7.43
CA HIS A 185 -11.09 -7.51 -8.40
C HIS A 185 -10.20 -6.46 -7.73
N ALA A 186 -10.64 -5.84 -6.63
CA ALA A 186 -9.81 -4.92 -5.85
C ALA A 186 -8.65 -5.63 -5.14
N ILE A 187 -8.89 -6.86 -4.65
CA ILE A 187 -7.84 -7.71 -4.09
C ILE A 187 -6.78 -8.03 -5.15
N ASP A 188 -7.19 -8.49 -6.32
CA ASP A 188 -6.26 -8.80 -7.42
C ASP A 188 -5.49 -7.56 -7.90
N MET A 189 -6.16 -6.41 -7.99
CA MET A 189 -5.49 -5.15 -8.31
C MET A 189 -4.43 -4.80 -7.26
N GLY A 190 -4.74 -4.95 -5.98
CA GLY A 190 -3.79 -4.70 -4.89
C GLY A 190 -2.57 -5.62 -5.00
N ILE A 191 -2.79 -6.93 -5.21
CA ILE A 191 -1.71 -7.90 -5.41
C ILE A 191 -0.85 -7.50 -6.61
N GLN A 192 -1.45 -7.21 -7.77
CA GLN A 192 -0.72 -6.81 -8.98
C GLN A 192 0.19 -5.60 -8.72
N LEU A 193 -0.38 -4.55 -8.12
CA LEU A 193 0.38 -3.32 -7.85
C LEU A 193 1.55 -3.59 -6.90
N GLN A 194 1.33 -4.40 -5.85
CA GLN A 194 2.37 -4.69 -4.87
C GLN A 194 3.46 -5.60 -5.43
N LEU A 195 3.13 -6.59 -6.24
CA LEU A 195 4.13 -7.41 -6.94
C LEU A 195 5.06 -6.55 -7.80
N ILE A 196 4.53 -5.53 -8.49
CA ILE A 196 5.33 -4.58 -9.27
C ILE A 196 6.18 -3.70 -8.34
N ASN A 197 5.66 -3.27 -7.18
CA ASN A 197 6.43 -2.52 -6.19
C ASN A 197 7.61 -3.35 -5.67
N ILE A 198 7.40 -4.63 -5.33
CA ILE A 198 8.46 -5.54 -4.87
C ILE A 198 9.61 -5.60 -5.90
N LEU A 199 9.31 -5.74 -7.19
CA LEU A 199 10.35 -5.70 -8.23
C LEU A 199 10.99 -4.33 -8.38
N ARG A 200 10.24 -3.24 -8.24
CA ARG A 200 10.76 -1.88 -8.36
C ARG A 200 11.71 -1.52 -7.23
N ASP A 201 11.41 -1.99 -6.03
CA ASP A 201 12.03 -1.53 -4.79
C ASP A 201 12.97 -2.58 -4.18
N VAL A 202 13.29 -3.68 -4.92
CA VAL A 202 14.08 -4.82 -4.43
C VAL A 202 15.40 -4.40 -3.75
N GLN A 203 16.08 -3.36 -4.25
CA GLN A 203 17.31 -2.86 -3.64
C GLN A 203 17.05 -2.17 -2.30
N GLU A 204 16.02 -1.33 -2.23
CA GLU A 204 15.66 -0.63 -0.99
C GLU A 204 15.22 -1.62 0.10
N ASP A 205 14.51 -2.68 -0.30
CA ASP A 205 14.08 -3.74 0.62
C ASP A 205 15.28 -4.54 1.16
N LEU A 206 16.24 -4.88 0.29
CA LEU A 206 17.49 -5.54 0.70
C LEU A 206 18.30 -4.68 1.66
N ASP A 207 18.43 -3.38 1.42
CA ASP A 207 19.13 -2.44 2.28
C ASP A 207 18.51 -2.37 3.69
N ARG A 208 17.20 -2.66 3.80
CA ARG A 208 16.45 -2.77 5.06
C ARG A 208 16.43 -4.19 5.64
N GLY A 209 17.13 -5.15 5.02
CA GLY A 209 17.16 -6.55 5.43
C GLY A 209 15.88 -7.33 5.13
N ARG A 210 15.06 -6.85 4.20
CA ARG A 210 13.79 -7.46 3.79
C ARG A 210 13.92 -8.13 2.42
N VAL A 211 13.33 -9.31 2.24
CA VAL A 211 13.28 -10.03 0.96
C VAL A 211 11.86 -10.50 0.70
N TYR A 212 11.18 -9.82 -0.21
CA TYR A 212 9.79 -10.14 -0.60
C TYR A 212 9.70 -10.96 -1.90
N LEU A 213 10.84 -11.33 -2.50
CA LEU A 213 10.87 -12.25 -3.63
C LEU A 213 10.66 -13.68 -3.15
N PRO A 214 9.84 -14.52 -3.83
CA PRO A 214 9.61 -15.91 -3.42
C PRO A 214 10.89 -16.73 -3.55
N LEU A 215 11.48 -17.12 -2.41
CA LEU A 215 12.79 -17.77 -2.36
C LEU A 215 12.80 -19.16 -3.02
N ASP A 216 11.72 -19.93 -2.93
CA ASP A 216 11.60 -21.22 -3.61
C ASP A 216 11.62 -21.07 -5.14
N VAL A 217 11.04 -20.00 -5.66
CA VAL A 217 11.09 -19.68 -7.10
C VAL A 217 12.50 -19.24 -7.51
N LEU A 218 13.18 -18.40 -6.72
CA LEU A 218 14.59 -18.07 -6.92
C LEU A 218 15.46 -19.34 -6.96
N GLU A 219 15.30 -20.21 -5.97
CA GLU A 219 16.02 -21.49 -5.86
C GLU A 219 15.75 -22.42 -7.07
N SER A 220 14.52 -22.44 -7.60
CA SER A 220 14.18 -23.20 -8.79
C SER A 220 14.90 -22.75 -10.05
N HIS A 221 15.31 -21.47 -10.10
CA HIS A 221 16.19 -20.91 -11.14
C HIS A 221 17.69 -21.07 -10.82
N GLY A 222 18.04 -21.73 -9.72
CA GLY A 222 19.43 -21.91 -9.28
C GLY A 222 20.06 -20.63 -8.73
N LEU A 223 19.25 -19.72 -8.20
CA LEU A 223 19.64 -18.50 -7.51
C LEU A 223 19.38 -18.65 -6.02
N THR A 224 20.16 -17.94 -5.21
CA THR A 224 19.99 -17.87 -3.75
C THR A 224 19.71 -16.44 -3.30
N LYS A 225 19.30 -16.26 -2.06
CA LYS A 225 19.15 -14.93 -1.44
C LYS A 225 20.47 -14.16 -1.46
N GLU A 226 21.58 -14.83 -1.23
CA GLU A 226 22.92 -14.24 -1.18
C GLU A 226 23.34 -13.68 -2.55
N ASP A 227 22.86 -14.28 -3.65
CA ASP A 227 23.14 -13.77 -5.02
C ASP A 227 22.54 -12.38 -5.24
N LEU A 228 21.47 -12.00 -4.51
CA LEU A 228 20.84 -10.68 -4.63
C LEU A 228 21.76 -9.54 -4.16
N ALA A 229 22.77 -9.82 -3.37
CA ALA A 229 23.74 -8.82 -2.92
C ALA A 229 24.71 -8.36 -4.03
N ASP A 230 24.84 -9.11 -5.11
CA ASP A 230 25.71 -8.76 -6.25
C ASP A 230 24.87 -8.25 -7.43
N HIS A 231 24.88 -6.94 -7.68
CA HIS A 231 24.12 -6.33 -8.77
C HIS A 231 24.46 -6.86 -10.16
N ARG A 232 25.58 -7.59 -10.32
CA ARG A 232 25.92 -8.30 -11.58
C ARG A 232 24.95 -9.44 -11.88
N ILE A 233 24.11 -9.84 -10.91
CA ILE A 233 23.01 -10.80 -11.10
C ILE A 233 22.10 -10.37 -12.27
N GLU A 234 21.93 -9.08 -12.54
CA GLU A 234 21.13 -8.57 -13.67
C GLU A 234 21.65 -9.05 -15.04
N GLN A 235 22.93 -9.45 -15.13
CA GLN A 235 23.53 -10.01 -16.34
C GLN A 235 23.38 -11.54 -16.43
N ASP A 236 22.97 -12.19 -15.33
CA ASP A 236 22.79 -13.63 -15.25
C ASP A 236 21.50 -14.06 -15.99
N LEU A 237 21.62 -15.06 -16.85
CA LEU A 237 20.47 -15.61 -17.58
C LEU A 237 19.43 -16.26 -16.64
N ARG A 238 19.87 -16.74 -15.47
CA ARG A 238 19.00 -17.31 -14.45
C ARG A 238 18.10 -16.22 -13.84
N TRP A 239 18.68 -15.04 -13.55
CA TRP A 239 17.93 -13.88 -13.08
C TRP A 239 16.89 -13.42 -14.10
N ARG A 240 17.30 -13.31 -15.37
CA ARG A 240 16.37 -12.92 -16.45
C ARG A 240 15.23 -13.93 -16.64
N ALA A 241 15.50 -15.22 -16.45
CA ALA A 241 14.48 -16.26 -16.47
C ALA A 241 13.53 -16.10 -15.28
N PHE A 242 14.05 -15.92 -14.07
CA PHE A 242 13.26 -15.63 -12.86
C PHE A 242 12.35 -14.39 -13.05
N ILE A 243 12.91 -13.27 -13.54
CA ILE A 243 12.13 -12.03 -13.79
C ILE A 243 11.00 -12.26 -14.80
N ARG A 244 11.21 -13.06 -15.82
CA ARG A 244 10.18 -13.39 -16.81
C ARG A 244 9.02 -14.13 -16.16
N ASP A 245 9.31 -15.17 -15.39
CA ASP A 245 8.29 -15.97 -14.70
C ASP A 245 7.56 -15.15 -13.65
N TYR A 246 8.29 -14.26 -12.95
CA TYR A 246 7.69 -13.32 -12.01
C TYR A 246 6.74 -12.34 -12.71
N CYS A 247 7.15 -11.76 -13.84
CA CYS A 247 6.30 -10.83 -14.62
C CYS A 247 5.06 -11.55 -15.17
N GLU A 248 5.16 -12.82 -15.58
CA GLU A 248 4.01 -13.64 -16.00
C GLU A 248 3.02 -13.82 -14.85
N ALA A 249 3.50 -14.07 -13.63
CA ALA A 249 2.64 -14.14 -12.45
C ALA A 249 1.93 -12.80 -12.17
N VAL A 250 2.60 -11.66 -12.35
CA VAL A 250 2.00 -10.31 -12.25
C VAL A 250 0.91 -10.12 -13.30
N GLU A 251 1.16 -10.51 -14.55
CA GLU A 251 0.21 -10.39 -15.66
C GLU A 251 -1.05 -11.25 -15.42
N GLY A 252 -0.94 -12.36 -14.69
CA GLY A 252 -2.07 -13.17 -14.27
C GLY A 252 -3.16 -12.42 -13.51
N HIS A 253 -2.82 -11.33 -12.82
CA HIS A 253 -3.77 -10.47 -12.09
C HIS A 253 -4.30 -9.29 -12.93
N GLN A 254 -3.72 -9.01 -14.11
CA GLN A 254 -4.00 -7.79 -14.88
C GLN A 254 -5.44 -7.72 -15.40
N THR A 255 -5.98 -8.83 -15.88
CA THR A 255 -7.35 -8.87 -16.41
C THR A 255 -8.35 -8.56 -15.30
N SER A 256 -8.21 -9.21 -14.14
CA SER A 256 -9.07 -8.97 -12.97
C SER A 256 -8.96 -7.52 -12.49
N ALA A 257 -7.76 -6.95 -12.41
CA ALA A 257 -7.56 -5.54 -12.04
C ALA A 257 -8.30 -4.56 -12.98
N LYS A 258 -8.34 -4.85 -14.28
CA LYS A 258 -9.11 -4.06 -15.26
C LYS A 258 -10.61 -4.24 -15.12
N ASP A 259 -11.06 -5.44 -14.80
CA ASP A 259 -12.48 -5.79 -14.60
C ASP A 259 -13.08 -5.10 -13.36
N LEU A 260 -12.25 -4.59 -12.44
CA LEU A 260 -12.69 -3.72 -11.35
C LEU A 260 -13.33 -2.43 -11.87
N LEU A 261 -12.73 -1.80 -12.89
CA LEU A 261 -13.07 -0.44 -13.30
C LEU A 261 -14.56 -0.27 -13.70
N PRO A 262 -15.17 -1.15 -14.51
CA PRO A 262 -16.59 -1.03 -14.86
C PRO A 262 -17.54 -1.23 -13.68
N LEU A 263 -17.10 -1.83 -12.58
CA LEU A 263 -17.93 -2.08 -11.38
C LEU A 263 -17.99 -0.88 -10.44
N LEU A 264 -17.02 0.03 -10.51
CA LEU A 264 -16.97 1.22 -9.66
C LEU A 264 -17.92 2.33 -10.13
N ASP A 265 -18.27 3.26 -9.24
CA ASP A 265 -18.98 4.47 -9.59
C ASP A 265 -18.25 5.21 -10.73
N ARG A 266 -19.01 5.56 -11.76
CA ARG A 266 -18.50 6.22 -12.98
C ARG A 266 -17.62 7.44 -12.69
N ARG A 267 -17.96 8.21 -11.64
CA ARG A 267 -17.23 9.43 -11.26
C ARG A 267 -15.90 9.14 -10.55
N ALA A 268 -15.68 7.90 -10.07
CA ALA A 268 -14.45 7.50 -9.39
C ALA A 268 -13.50 6.69 -10.30
N ARG A 269 -13.98 6.04 -11.35
CA ARG A 269 -13.21 5.11 -12.22
C ARG A 269 -11.92 5.68 -12.80
N ALA A 270 -11.84 7.00 -12.98
CA ALA A 270 -10.68 7.63 -13.62
C ALA A 270 -9.41 7.44 -12.77
N GLN A 271 -9.51 7.52 -11.44
CA GLN A 271 -8.36 7.42 -10.55
C GLN A 271 -7.74 6.02 -10.55
N PRO A 272 -8.48 4.92 -10.24
CA PRO A 272 -7.90 3.58 -10.29
C PRO A 272 -7.49 3.17 -11.71
N GLY A 273 -8.17 3.63 -12.75
CA GLY A 273 -7.76 3.42 -14.14
C GLY A 273 -6.40 4.06 -14.46
N MET A 274 -6.10 5.24 -13.92
CA MET A 274 -4.78 5.86 -14.05
C MET A 274 -3.70 5.10 -13.28
N MET A 275 -4.05 4.47 -12.16
CA MET A 275 -3.12 3.61 -11.43
C MET A 275 -2.75 2.38 -12.25
N VAL A 276 -3.74 1.67 -12.78
CA VAL A 276 -3.50 0.51 -13.66
C VAL A 276 -2.54 0.91 -14.78
N GLU A 277 -2.82 2.01 -15.49
CA GLU A 277 -1.98 2.48 -16.61
C GLU A 277 -0.54 2.83 -16.18
N ALA A 278 -0.36 3.46 -15.00
CA ALA A 278 0.96 3.78 -14.47
C ALA A 278 1.77 2.53 -14.15
N TYR A 279 1.14 1.54 -13.51
CA TYR A 279 1.79 0.30 -13.12
C TYR A 279 2.07 -0.63 -14.31
N GLU A 280 1.20 -0.67 -15.33
CA GLU A 280 1.49 -1.31 -16.60
C GLU A 280 2.73 -0.70 -17.29
N SER A 281 2.89 0.62 -17.20
CA SER A 281 4.10 1.29 -17.70
C SER A 281 5.36 0.90 -16.90
N LEU A 282 5.24 0.70 -15.58
CA LEU A 282 6.34 0.20 -14.74
C LEU A 282 6.70 -1.23 -15.10
N LEU A 283 5.73 -2.14 -15.17
CA LEU A 283 5.94 -3.53 -15.57
C LEU A 283 6.59 -3.62 -16.95
N SER A 284 6.07 -2.87 -17.93
CA SER A 284 6.67 -2.78 -19.27
C SER A 284 8.11 -2.28 -19.25
N SER A 285 8.46 -1.40 -18.31
CA SER A 285 9.84 -0.96 -18.12
C SER A 285 10.74 -2.07 -17.59
N ILE A 286 10.28 -2.84 -16.60
CA ILE A 286 11.01 -3.98 -16.02
C ILE A 286 11.24 -5.06 -17.08
N VAL A 287 10.19 -5.42 -17.84
CA VAL A 287 10.31 -6.41 -18.94
C VAL A 287 11.30 -5.96 -20.00
N ARG A 288 11.22 -4.70 -20.44
CA ARG A 288 12.12 -4.14 -21.48
C ARG A 288 13.58 -4.11 -21.05
N THR A 289 13.86 -3.92 -19.75
CA THR A 289 15.21 -3.90 -19.19
C THR A 289 15.68 -5.27 -18.73
N GLU A 290 14.89 -6.33 -19.02
CA GLU A 290 15.19 -7.72 -18.62
C GLU A 290 15.48 -7.85 -17.11
N GLY A 291 14.81 -7.04 -16.28
CA GLY A 291 14.96 -7.08 -14.84
C GLY A 291 16.19 -6.33 -14.30
N ALA A 292 16.69 -5.31 -15.00
CA ALA A 292 17.72 -4.41 -14.47
C ALA A 292 17.11 -3.45 -13.43
N VAL A 293 16.75 -3.98 -12.25
CA VAL A 293 16.04 -3.27 -11.17
C VAL A 293 16.97 -2.74 -10.08
N PHE A 294 18.17 -3.33 -9.92
CA PHE A 294 19.18 -2.89 -8.95
C PHE A 294 19.93 -1.64 -9.43
N THR A 295 20.34 -1.63 -10.71
CA THR A 295 21.09 -0.52 -11.30
C THR A 295 20.20 0.59 -11.83
N HIS A 296 18.94 0.29 -12.18
CA HIS A 296 17.99 1.24 -12.74
C HIS A 296 16.61 1.05 -12.11
N ARG A 297 16.31 1.82 -11.05
CA ARG A 297 14.97 1.80 -10.46
C ARG A 297 13.93 2.11 -11.53
N PRO A 298 12.96 1.20 -11.80
CA PRO A 298 11.92 1.40 -12.80
C PRO A 298 11.09 2.66 -12.51
N LYS A 299 10.76 3.42 -13.56
CA LYS A 299 9.97 4.66 -13.45
C LYS A 299 8.87 4.67 -14.49
N VAL A 300 7.74 5.30 -14.14
CA VAL A 300 6.66 5.56 -15.10
C VAL A 300 7.20 6.39 -16.25
N GLY A 301 6.98 5.94 -17.48
CA GLY A 301 7.46 6.60 -18.69
C GLY A 301 6.93 8.03 -18.83
N LEU A 302 7.71 8.93 -19.46
CA LEU A 302 7.35 10.34 -19.62
C LEU A 302 6.04 10.51 -20.41
N LEU A 303 5.82 9.71 -21.45
CA LEU A 303 4.59 9.75 -22.24
C LEU A 303 3.37 9.35 -21.41
N THR A 304 3.51 8.30 -20.58
CA THR A 304 2.46 7.89 -19.66
C THR A 304 2.18 9.00 -18.64
N LYS A 305 3.21 9.61 -18.04
CA LYS A 305 3.05 10.73 -17.11
C LYS A 305 2.31 11.91 -17.77
N ALA A 306 2.68 12.29 -18.99
CA ALA A 306 2.02 13.36 -19.73
C ALA A 306 0.54 13.02 -20.00
N ARG A 307 0.24 11.80 -20.44
CA ARG A 307 -1.14 11.33 -20.67
C ARG A 307 -1.98 11.33 -19.40
N LEU A 308 -1.42 10.86 -18.28
CA LEU A 308 -2.09 10.87 -16.98
C LEU A 308 -2.37 12.31 -16.52
N ALA A 309 -1.42 13.23 -16.66
CA ALA A 309 -1.61 14.65 -16.33
C ALA A 309 -2.74 15.29 -17.15
N VAL A 310 -2.80 15.01 -18.46
CA VAL A 310 -3.90 15.46 -19.33
C VAL A 310 -5.23 14.89 -18.85
N ARG A 311 -5.32 13.61 -18.48
CA ARG A 311 -6.57 13.01 -17.96
C ARG A 311 -7.03 13.66 -16.66
N VAL A 312 -6.13 13.98 -15.73
CA VAL A 312 -6.47 14.73 -14.52
C VAL A 312 -7.03 16.10 -14.87
N MET A 313 -6.37 16.82 -15.77
CA MET A 313 -6.81 18.15 -16.23
C MET A 313 -8.21 18.10 -16.87
N TRP A 314 -8.45 17.15 -17.78
CA TRP A 314 -9.75 16.96 -18.41
C TRP A 314 -10.85 16.59 -17.42
N SER A 315 -10.54 15.78 -16.42
CA SER A 315 -11.51 15.42 -15.37
C SER A 315 -11.90 16.64 -14.53
N ASN A 316 -10.98 17.57 -14.30
CA ASN A 316 -11.25 18.81 -13.58
C ASN A 316 -12.10 19.78 -14.42
N LEU A 317 -11.78 19.98 -15.70
CA LEU A 317 -12.57 20.84 -16.59
C LEU A 317 -14.04 20.39 -16.73
N ARG A 318 -14.29 19.08 -16.86
CA ARG A 318 -15.66 18.54 -16.90
C ARG A 318 -16.45 18.69 -15.62
N ARG A 319 -15.81 19.01 -14.50
CA ARG A 319 -16.49 19.27 -13.22
C ARG A 319 -17.01 20.69 -13.12
N ASP A 320 -16.22 21.63 -13.61
CA ASP A 320 -16.60 23.05 -13.57
C ASP A 320 -17.86 23.28 -14.40
N ASP A 321 -18.03 22.55 -15.53
CA ASP A 321 -19.25 22.59 -16.35
C ASP A 321 -20.50 22.02 -15.65
N LEU A 322 -20.35 21.09 -14.69
CA LEU A 322 -21.45 20.46 -13.96
C LEU A 322 -21.82 21.18 -12.66
N SER A 323 -21.00 22.12 -12.20
CA SER A 323 -21.28 22.98 -11.04
C SER A 323 -22.09 24.23 -11.43
N LEU A 324 -22.27 24.48 -12.73
CA LEU A 324 -23.02 25.60 -13.31
C LEU A 324 -24.39 25.19 -13.86
N ALA A 325 -24.76 23.91 -13.74
CA ALA A 325 -26.06 23.37 -14.10
C ALA A 325 -26.77 22.79 -12.87
#